data_7557ca407d2d138299f90aa1c9b96d28
#
_entry.id   7557ca407d2d138299f90aa1c9b96d28
#
_cell.length_a   1.000
_cell.length_b   1.000
_cell.length_c   1.000
_cell.angle_alpha   90.00
_cell.angle_beta   90.00
_cell.angle_gamma   90.00
#
_symmetry.space_group_name_H-M   'P 1'
#
loop_
_entity.id
_entity.type
_entity.pdbx_description
1 polymer ?
#
loop_
_entity_poly.entity_id
_entity_poly.type
_entity_poly.pdbx_seq_one_letter_code
_entity_poly.pdbx_strand_id
1 'polypeptide(L)'
;MFVRLVVIVCLALLSACTPKGTANPGATREITDDAGRRVSLPATVDRVVSLAPNLTEIVFAVGAGDRLVGRTSYCDFPAEAKAIAEVGDTLHPSLERIIALKPQVVLVSTASQLEVFTNQLQGQSIAVFVTDPHDLEGVFRSIGQIGEIVGEADQANRLVQKLRERTNAVEQAVKPKKPVRVFYQVSGEPLYTAGRDAFVTDLMRRAGALSVTADIPGAWPKYSNESALAARPEAIILPSGGSMGEANSNVAEALRQSPAVLQGRVYKINDDHLARPGPRSVDGLEEMARALHPDAFRK
;
A
#
# COMPACT_ATOMS: atom_id res chain seq x y z
N MET A 1 -37.35 72.79 27.21
CA MET A 1 -37.73 72.13 25.95
C MET A 1 -36.48 71.46 25.40
N PHE A 2 -36.28 70.21 25.73
CA PHE A 2 -35.02 69.46 25.44
C PHE A 2 -35.17 68.65 24.14
N VAL A 3 -34.33 68.97 23.17
CA VAL A 3 -34.22 68.18 21.91
C VAL A 3 -33.17 67.09 22.15
N ARG A 4 -33.60 65.83 22.13
CA ARG A 4 -32.72 64.65 22.20
C ARG A 4 -32.18 64.32 20.80
N LEU A 5 -30.90 64.44 20.60
CA LEU A 5 -30.16 64.01 19.43
C LEU A 5 -29.88 62.49 19.52
N VAL A 6 -30.47 61.70 18.66
CA VAL A 6 -30.22 60.27 18.54
C VAL A 6 -29.11 60.08 17.50
N VAL A 7 -27.94 59.68 17.96
CA VAL A 7 -26.82 59.27 17.09
C VAL A 7 -26.95 57.80 16.76
N ILE A 8 -27.25 57.44 15.52
CA ILE A 8 -27.26 56.07 14.99
C ILE A 8 -25.87 55.71 14.55
N VAL A 9 -25.20 54.86 15.30
CA VAL A 9 -23.90 54.28 14.93
C VAL A 9 -24.17 53.05 14.03
N CYS A 10 -23.95 53.20 12.72
CA CYS A 10 -23.93 52.08 11.76
C CYS A 10 -22.62 51.34 11.89
N LEU A 11 -22.65 50.17 12.52
CA LEU A 11 -21.54 49.23 12.57
C LEU A 11 -21.47 48.47 11.23
N ALA A 12 -20.60 48.92 10.31
CA ALA A 12 -20.33 48.19 9.08
C ALA A 12 -19.47 46.96 9.39
N LEU A 13 -20.07 45.76 9.35
CA LEU A 13 -19.41 44.49 9.35
C LEU A 13 -18.66 44.29 8.02
N LEU A 14 -17.38 44.60 7.99
CA LEU A 14 -16.47 44.23 6.92
C LEU A 14 -16.18 42.72 7.04
N SER A 15 -16.92 41.89 6.32
CA SER A 15 -16.53 40.50 6.05
C SER A 15 -15.23 40.49 5.25
N ALA A 16 -14.14 40.24 5.94
CA ALA A 16 -12.85 40.00 5.30
C ALA A 16 -12.90 38.64 4.60
N CYS A 17 -13.23 38.64 3.30
CA CYS A 17 -12.89 37.56 2.41
C CYS A 17 -11.37 37.48 2.33
N THR A 18 -10.76 36.53 3.04
CA THR A 18 -9.37 36.15 2.79
C THR A 18 -9.27 35.60 1.37
N PRO A 19 -8.50 36.21 0.45
CA PRO A 19 -8.29 35.63 -0.85
C PRO A 19 -7.59 34.27 -0.67
N LYS A 20 -8.16 33.19 -1.20
CA LYS A 20 -7.44 31.93 -1.45
C LYS A 20 -6.19 32.34 -2.24
N GLY A 21 -5.02 32.16 -1.63
CA GLY A 21 -3.76 32.52 -2.26
C GLY A 21 -3.68 31.91 -3.66
N THR A 22 -3.57 32.74 -4.68
CA THR A 22 -3.29 32.29 -6.04
C THR A 22 -1.92 31.62 -6.02
N ALA A 23 -1.90 30.28 -6.18
CA ALA A 23 -0.66 29.53 -6.31
C ALA A 23 0.13 30.13 -7.49
N ASN A 24 1.38 30.51 -7.20
CA ASN A 24 2.29 30.98 -8.24
C ASN A 24 2.54 29.83 -9.22
N PRO A 25 2.20 29.94 -10.53
CA PRO A 25 2.27 28.82 -11.48
C PRO A 25 3.68 28.25 -11.70
N GLY A 26 4.72 28.93 -11.20
CA GLY A 26 6.12 28.48 -11.28
C GLY A 26 6.68 27.98 -9.94
N ALA A 27 5.90 27.96 -8.86
CA ALA A 27 6.39 27.46 -7.58
C ALA A 27 6.55 25.93 -7.62
N THR A 28 7.74 25.45 -7.25
CA THR A 28 8.03 24.02 -7.10
C THR A 28 8.31 23.73 -5.62
N ARG A 29 8.12 22.47 -5.23
CA ARG A 29 8.50 21.92 -3.93
C ARG A 29 9.26 20.63 -4.13
N GLU A 30 10.08 20.25 -3.18
CA GLU A 30 10.86 19.01 -3.24
C GLU A 30 10.34 18.01 -2.21
N ILE A 31 10.35 16.74 -2.59
CA ILE A 31 10.07 15.61 -1.71
C ILE A 31 11.14 14.53 -1.96
N THR A 32 11.54 13.79 -0.94
CA THR A 32 12.47 12.67 -1.09
C THR A 32 11.67 11.37 -1.23
N ASP A 33 11.95 10.59 -2.27
CA ASP A 33 11.34 9.28 -2.49
C ASP A 33 12.08 8.14 -1.78
N ASP A 34 11.53 6.91 -1.82
CA ASP A 34 12.14 5.75 -1.16
C ASP A 34 13.43 5.26 -1.85
N ALA A 35 13.74 5.74 -3.07
CA ALA A 35 15.05 5.54 -3.72
C ALA A 35 16.09 6.60 -3.28
N GLY A 36 15.76 7.47 -2.33
CA GLY A 36 16.63 8.54 -1.81
C GLY A 36 16.80 9.73 -2.77
N ARG A 37 15.98 9.84 -3.83
CA ARG A 37 16.06 10.91 -4.81
C ARG A 37 15.20 12.11 -4.38
N ARG A 38 15.71 13.31 -4.61
CA ARG A 38 14.91 14.54 -4.50
C ARG A 38 14.09 14.72 -5.78
N VAL A 39 12.78 14.71 -5.62
CA VAL A 39 11.81 14.84 -6.70
C VAL A 39 11.20 16.23 -6.62
N SER A 40 11.39 17.02 -7.68
CA SER A 40 10.76 18.34 -7.81
C SER A 40 9.35 18.20 -8.35
N LEU A 41 8.39 18.77 -7.64
CA LEU A 41 6.97 18.72 -7.95
C LEU A 41 6.43 20.15 -8.10
N PRO A 42 5.42 20.40 -8.94
CA PRO A 42 4.70 21.66 -8.90
C PRO A 42 4.02 21.87 -7.54
N ALA A 43 3.70 23.12 -7.19
CA ALA A 43 3.02 23.46 -5.94
C ALA A 43 1.70 22.70 -5.77
N THR A 44 0.95 22.49 -6.86
CA THR A 44 -0.26 21.66 -6.91
C THR A 44 -0.10 20.56 -7.92
N VAL A 45 -0.56 19.35 -7.55
CA VAL A 45 -0.55 18.16 -8.40
C VAL A 45 -2.00 17.72 -8.62
N ASP A 46 -2.49 17.92 -9.83
CA ASP A 46 -3.87 17.60 -10.23
C ASP A 46 -3.95 16.45 -11.24
N ARG A 47 -2.80 15.99 -11.75
CA ARG A 47 -2.73 14.91 -12.76
C ARG A 47 -1.67 13.90 -12.36
N VAL A 48 -2.14 12.73 -11.96
CA VAL A 48 -1.31 11.63 -11.44
C VAL A 48 -1.50 10.38 -12.32
N VAL A 49 -0.41 9.70 -12.63
CA VAL A 49 -0.45 8.32 -13.16
C VAL A 49 0.07 7.39 -12.09
N SER A 50 -0.65 6.30 -11.85
CA SER A 50 -0.25 5.25 -10.91
C SER A 50 0.15 3.98 -11.66
N LEU A 51 1.36 3.49 -11.44
CA LEU A 51 1.88 2.28 -12.09
C LEU A 51 1.82 1.03 -11.22
N ALA A 52 1.12 1.10 -10.06
CA ALA A 52 0.92 -0.07 -9.22
C ALA A 52 -0.42 -0.03 -8.49
N PRO A 53 -1.07 -1.19 -8.22
CA PRO A 53 -2.36 -1.26 -7.54
C PRO A 53 -2.38 -0.58 -6.17
N ASN A 54 -1.38 -0.84 -5.33
CA ASN A 54 -1.27 -0.25 -4.00
C ASN A 54 -1.21 1.28 -4.02
N LEU A 55 -0.56 1.87 -5.03
CA LEU A 55 -0.46 3.33 -5.18
C LEU A 55 -1.81 3.93 -5.60
N THR A 56 -2.51 3.26 -6.53
CA THR A 56 -3.88 3.63 -6.91
C THR A 56 -4.79 3.61 -5.68
N GLU A 57 -4.72 2.56 -4.87
CA GLU A 57 -5.49 2.44 -3.63
C GLU A 57 -5.17 3.56 -2.63
N ILE A 58 -3.89 3.93 -2.48
CA ILE A 58 -3.49 5.03 -1.60
C ILE A 58 -4.10 6.36 -2.09
N VAL A 59 -3.99 6.67 -3.39
CA VAL A 59 -4.53 7.93 -3.94
C VAL A 59 -6.04 8.03 -3.71
N PHE A 60 -6.79 6.95 -3.92
CA PHE A 60 -8.22 6.91 -3.59
C PHE A 60 -8.48 7.04 -2.09
N ALA A 61 -7.72 6.33 -1.26
CA ALA A 61 -7.92 6.30 0.19
C ALA A 61 -7.65 7.65 0.86
N VAL A 62 -6.77 8.49 0.29
CA VAL A 62 -6.55 9.86 0.75
C VAL A 62 -7.51 10.87 0.14
N GLY A 63 -8.48 10.43 -0.70
CA GLY A 63 -9.52 11.28 -1.26
C GLY A 63 -9.14 12.01 -2.55
N ALA A 64 -8.06 11.60 -3.25
CA ALA A 64 -7.58 12.25 -4.47
C ALA A 64 -7.78 11.39 -5.74
N GLY A 65 -8.76 10.48 -5.74
CA GLY A 65 -9.01 9.60 -6.88
C GLY A 65 -9.34 10.32 -8.18
N ASP A 66 -9.93 11.50 -8.12
CA ASP A 66 -10.23 12.40 -9.25
C ASP A 66 -8.98 12.96 -9.94
N ARG A 67 -7.83 12.94 -9.28
CA ARG A 67 -6.53 13.36 -9.85
C ARG A 67 -5.83 12.26 -10.64
N LEU A 68 -6.29 11.01 -10.53
CA LEU A 68 -5.75 9.91 -11.32
C LEU A 68 -6.22 10.03 -12.77
N VAL A 69 -5.26 10.21 -13.68
CA VAL A 69 -5.50 10.30 -15.13
C VAL A 69 -5.06 9.04 -15.87
N GLY A 70 -4.29 8.16 -15.23
CA GLY A 70 -3.83 6.89 -15.79
C GLY A 70 -3.50 5.87 -14.72
N ARG A 71 -3.72 4.59 -15.06
CA ARG A 71 -3.45 3.44 -14.21
C ARG A 71 -2.96 2.22 -15.01
N THR A 72 -2.38 1.22 -14.33
CA THR A 72 -2.11 -0.08 -14.97
C THR A 72 -3.35 -0.99 -14.98
N SER A 73 -3.35 -2.02 -15.82
CA SER A 73 -4.43 -3.02 -15.91
C SER A 73 -4.74 -3.72 -14.58
N TYR A 74 -3.75 -3.84 -13.69
CA TYR A 74 -3.91 -4.47 -12.37
C TYR A 74 -4.50 -3.54 -11.29
N CYS A 75 -4.68 -2.25 -11.57
CA CYS A 75 -5.31 -1.30 -10.65
C CYS A 75 -6.84 -1.41 -10.72
N ASP A 76 -7.41 -2.33 -9.96
CA ASP A 76 -8.82 -2.75 -10.01
C ASP A 76 -9.61 -2.36 -8.74
N PHE A 77 -8.96 -1.77 -7.75
CA PHE A 77 -9.57 -1.32 -6.50
C PHE A 77 -9.23 0.16 -6.20
N PRO A 78 -10.21 0.95 -5.72
CA PRO A 78 -11.64 0.62 -5.65
C PRO A 78 -12.25 0.44 -7.05
N ALA A 79 -13.51 0.05 -7.14
CA ALA A 79 -14.15 -0.25 -8.43
C ALA A 79 -14.11 0.91 -9.43
N GLU A 80 -14.13 2.15 -8.93
CA GLU A 80 -14.04 3.40 -9.67
C GLU A 80 -12.70 3.54 -10.42
N ALA A 81 -11.63 2.91 -9.91
CA ALA A 81 -10.34 2.92 -10.59
C ALA A 81 -10.41 2.36 -12.01
N LYS A 82 -11.32 1.40 -12.26
CA LYS A 82 -11.48 0.77 -13.58
C LYS A 82 -11.94 1.73 -14.68
N ALA A 83 -12.52 2.88 -14.30
CA ALA A 83 -12.93 3.91 -15.26
C ALA A 83 -11.76 4.81 -15.73
N ILE A 84 -10.59 4.74 -15.07
CA ILE A 84 -9.41 5.54 -15.39
C ILE A 84 -8.68 4.91 -16.59
N ALA A 85 -8.10 5.77 -17.45
CA ALA A 85 -7.38 5.33 -18.65
C ALA A 85 -6.25 4.35 -18.31
N GLU A 86 -6.18 3.26 -19.07
CA GLU A 86 -5.15 2.23 -18.90
C GLU A 86 -3.89 2.59 -19.67
N VAL A 87 -2.73 2.52 -19.01
CA VAL A 87 -1.42 2.85 -19.58
C VAL A 87 -0.50 1.62 -19.73
N GLY A 88 -1.07 0.43 -19.80
CA GLY A 88 -0.33 -0.83 -19.87
C GLY A 88 -0.39 -1.61 -18.56
N ASP A 89 0.47 -2.60 -18.40
CA ASP A 89 0.60 -3.35 -17.15
C ASP A 89 1.76 -2.82 -16.26
N THR A 90 1.95 -3.42 -15.08
CA THR A 90 2.99 -3.00 -14.13
C THR A 90 4.41 -3.28 -14.63
N LEU A 91 4.60 -4.29 -15.46
CA LEU A 91 5.91 -4.67 -16.01
C LEU A 91 6.19 -3.97 -17.34
N HIS A 92 5.14 -3.64 -18.09
CA HIS A 92 5.23 -3.06 -19.44
C HIS A 92 4.32 -1.82 -19.56
N PRO A 93 4.58 -0.74 -18.78
CA PRO A 93 3.83 0.50 -18.93
C PRO A 93 4.15 1.18 -20.27
N SER A 94 3.13 1.71 -20.93
CA SER A 94 3.28 2.42 -22.20
C SER A 94 3.70 3.87 -21.96
N LEU A 95 4.96 4.19 -22.22
CA LEU A 95 5.50 5.54 -22.10
C LEU A 95 4.70 6.56 -22.95
N GLU A 96 4.33 6.17 -24.16
CA GLU A 96 3.57 7.02 -25.10
C GLU A 96 2.19 7.39 -24.49
N ARG A 97 1.46 6.41 -23.96
CA ARG A 97 0.16 6.66 -23.32
C ARG A 97 0.31 7.53 -22.09
N ILE A 98 1.35 7.31 -21.27
CA ILE A 98 1.62 8.13 -20.08
C ILE A 98 1.86 9.58 -20.49
N ILE A 99 2.74 9.84 -21.46
CA ILE A 99 3.06 11.20 -21.93
C ILE A 99 1.82 11.86 -22.53
N ALA A 100 1.00 11.13 -23.29
CA ALA A 100 -0.24 11.67 -23.88
C ALA A 100 -1.25 12.15 -22.82
N LEU A 101 -1.25 11.53 -21.63
CA LEU A 101 -2.08 11.95 -20.50
C LEU A 101 -1.56 13.20 -19.79
N LYS A 102 -0.35 13.67 -20.11
CA LYS A 102 0.29 14.86 -19.52
C LYS A 102 0.21 14.88 -17.98
N PRO A 103 0.67 13.83 -17.28
CA PRO A 103 0.70 13.82 -15.84
C PRO A 103 1.77 14.79 -15.32
N GLN A 104 1.57 15.30 -14.11
CA GLN A 104 2.59 16.07 -13.40
C GLN A 104 3.51 15.14 -12.59
N VAL A 105 2.96 14.00 -12.14
CA VAL A 105 3.72 12.97 -11.44
C VAL A 105 3.27 11.57 -11.85
N VAL A 106 4.24 10.67 -11.94
CA VAL A 106 4.04 9.22 -12.10
C VAL A 106 4.49 8.56 -10.80
N LEU A 107 3.57 7.84 -10.15
CA LEU A 107 3.84 7.04 -8.96
C LEU A 107 4.26 5.64 -9.36
N VAL A 108 5.36 5.15 -8.79
CA VAL A 108 5.95 3.84 -9.11
C VAL A 108 6.23 3.08 -7.81
N SER A 109 5.92 1.79 -7.80
CA SER A 109 6.30 0.87 -6.72
C SER A 109 7.35 -0.09 -7.25
N THR A 110 8.54 -0.09 -6.67
CA THR A 110 9.73 -0.88 -7.01
C THR A 110 10.67 -0.31 -8.09
N ALA A 111 11.97 -0.53 -7.83
CA ALA A 111 13.06 0.20 -8.49
C ALA A 111 13.70 -0.50 -9.72
N SER A 112 13.32 -1.72 -10.11
CA SER A 112 14.17 -2.60 -10.91
C SER A 112 14.27 -2.32 -12.43
N GLN A 113 13.46 -1.42 -12.99
CA GLN A 113 13.59 -0.97 -14.40
C GLN A 113 13.48 0.56 -14.53
N LEU A 114 13.75 1.26 -13.43
CA LEU A 114 13.31 2.62 -13.24
C LEU A 114 14.19 3.68 -13.91
N GLU A 115 15.48 3.44 -14.07
CA GLU A 115 16.40 4.52 -14.46
C GLU A 115 16.14 5.03 -15.87
N VAL A 116 16.04 4.13 -16.84
CA VAL A 116 15.78 4.51 -18.25
C VAL A 116 14.41 5.15 -18.39
N PHE A 117 13.40 4.54 -17.76
CA PHE A 117 12.01 5.02 -17.75
C PHE A 117 11.89 6.39 -17.05
N THR A 118 12.54 6.56 -15.91
CA THR A 118 12.56 7.82 -15.16
C THR A 118 13.21 8.93 -15.99
N ASN A 119 14.36 8.66 -16.59
CA ASN A 119 15.08 9.64 -17.41
C ASN A 119 14.23 10.11 -18.61
N GLN A 120 13.50 9.19 -19.26
CA GLN A 120 12.63 9.52 -20.37
C GLN A 120 11.46 10.41 -19.94
N LEU A 121 10.83 10.13 -18.80
CA LEU A 121 9.73 10.96 -18.26
C LEU A 121 10.22 12.32 -17.78
N GLN A 122 11.38 12.37 -17.12
CA GLN A 122 11.99 13.63 -16.68
C GLN A 122 12.33 14.54 -17.86
N GLY A 123 12.77 13.98 -18.99
CA GLY A 123 12.96 14.71 -20.23
C GLY A 123 11.70 15.38 -20.79
N GLN A 124 10.52 14.94 -20.33
CA GLN A 124 9.20 15.51 -20.65
C GLN A 124 8.65 16.41 -19.52
N SER A 125 9.48 16.78 -18.54
CA SER A 125 9.07 17.55 -17.34
C SER A 125 8.03 16.83 -16.49
N ILE A 126 8.00 15.49 -16.51
CA ILE A 126 7.13 14.64 -15.70
C ILE A 126 7.93 14.12 -14.51
N ALA A 127 7.49 14.41 -13.29
CA ALA A 127 8.11 13.89 -12.09
C ALA A 127 7.84 12.39 -11.92
N VAL A 128 8.83 11.64 -11.41
CA VAL A 128 8.66 10.23 -11.05
C VAL A 128 8.95 10.06 -9.57
N PHE A 129 7.97 9.57 -8.82
CA PHE A 129 8.07 9.33 -7.39
C PHE A 129 7.99 7.82 -7.09
N VAL A 130 8.99 7.31 -6.41
CA VAL A 130 9.14 5.87 -6.11
C VAL A 130 8.79 5.60 -4.66
N THR A 131 7.98 4.55 -4.44
CA THR A 131 7.75 3.95 -3.12
C THR A 131 8.26 2.52 -3.08
N ASP A 132 8.87 2.12 -1.97
CA ASP A 132 9.39 0.76 -1.77
C ASP A 132 9.17 0.31 -0.31
N PRO A 133 7.92 0.15 0.14
CA PRO A 133 7.64 -0.24 1.51
C PRO A 133 7.93 -1.72 1.77
N HIS A 134 8.84 -2.00 2.70
CA HIS A 134 9.22 -3.36 3.13
C HIS A 134 8.43 -3.82 4.37
N ASP A 135 7.72 -2.93 5.04
CA ASP A 135 6.93 -3.17 6.25
C ASP A 135 5.72 -2.21 6.34
N LEU A 136 4.86 -2.39 7.33
CA LEU A 136 3.69 -1.52 7.53
C LEU A 136 4.08 -0.07 7.83
N GLU A 137 5.21 0.20 8.46
CA GLU A 137 5.67 1.57 8.70
C GLU A 137 6.06 2.25 7.39
N GLY A 138 6.65 1.50 6.46
CA GLY A 138 6.88 1.94 5.08
C GLY A 138 5.59 2.28 4.35
N VAL A 139 4.56 1.44 4.49
CA VAL A 139 3.23 1.74 3.92
C VAL A 139 2.66 3.04 4.49
N PHE A 140 2.73 3.23 5.81
CA PHE A 140 2.23 4.45 6.46
C PHE A 140 3.00 5.69 5.99
N ARG A 141 4.32 5.57 5.78
CA ARG A 141 5.15 6.62 5.18
C ARG A 141 4.71 6.94 3.76
N SER A 142 4.51 5.92 2.91
CA SER A 142 4.04 6.08 1.53
C SER A 142 2.67 6.76 1.47
N ILE A 143 1.74 6.42 2.37
CA ILE A 143 0.43 7.08 2.48
C ILE A 143 0.61 8.57 2.79
N GLY A 144 1.46 8.91 3.76
CA GLY A 144 1.75 10.30 4.12
C GLY A 144 2.37 11.10 2.96
N GLN A 145 3.40 10.53 2.31
CA GLN A 145 4.10 11.16 1.19
C GLN A 145 3.17 11.37 -0.02
N ILE A 146 2.36 10.36 -0.37
CA ILE A 146 1.40 10.48 -1.48
C ILE A 146 0.32 11.51 -1.11
N GLY A 147 -0.18 11.51 0.12
CA GLY A 147 -1.09 12.55 0.61
C GLY A 147 -0.51 13.96 0.49
N GLU A 148 0.77 14.13 0.82
CA GLU A 148 1.48 15.39 0.62
C GLU A 148 1.57 15.73 -0.88
N ILE A 149 1.96 14.79 -1.74
CA ILE A 149 2.08 14.97 -3.19
C ILE A 149 0.77 15.48 -3.78
N VAL A 150 -0.34 14.87 -3.43
CA VAL A 150 -1.65 15.23 -3.96
C VAL A 150 -2.38 16.31 -3.13
N GLY A 151 -1.73 16.94 -2.15
CA GLY A 151 -2.31 18.03 -1.35
C GLY A 151 -3.40 17.59 -0.36
N GLU A 152 -3.43 16.32 0.01
CA GLU A 152 -4.39 15.71 0.95
C GLU A 152 -3.70 15.21 2.24
N ALA A 153 -2.69 15.97 2.73
CA ALA A 153 -1.89 15.60 3.89
C ALA A 153 -2.74 15.32 5.15
N ASP A 154 -3.78 16.11 5.40
CA ASP A 154 -4.66 15.90 6.55
C ASP A 154 -5.46 14.60 6.46
N GLN A 155 -5.94 14.25 5.27
CA GLN A 155 -6.64 12.99 5.04
C GLN A 155 -5.68 11.80 5.20
N ALA A 156 -4.47 11.91 4.65
CA ALA A 156 -3.42 10.91 4.80
C ALA A 156 -3.07 10.68 6.28
N ASN A 157 -2.89 11.76 7.05
CA ASN A 157 -2.60 11.66 8.48
C ASN A 157 -3.73 10.96 9.27
N ARG A 158 -5.00 11.30 8.99
CA ARG A 158 -6.15 10.61 9.61
C ARG A 158 -6.20 9.14 9.24
N LEU A 159 -5.94 8.80 7.98
CA LEU A 159 -5.89 7.41 7.51
C LEU A 159 -4.78 6.64 8.22
N VAL A 160 -3.56 7.19 8.26
CA VAL A 160 -2.41 6.56 8.93
C VAL A 160 -2.71 6.33 10.42
N GLN A 161 -3.27 7.32 11.11
CA GLN A 161 -3.65 7.17 12.52
C GLN A 161 -4.62 6.00 12.70
N LYS A 162 -5.69 5.93 11.91
CA LYS A 162 -6.68 4.84 11.97
C LYS A 162 -6.04 3.47 11.70
N LEU A 163 -5.15 3.38 10.71
CA LEU A 163 -4.47 2.12 10.38
C LEU A 163 -3.51 1.70 11.51
N ARG A 164 -2.78 2.65 12.13
CA ARG A 164 -1.93 2.39 13.30
C ARG A 164 -2.75 1.90 14.50
N GLU A 165 -3.88 2.49 14.79
CA GLU A 165 -4.77 2.07 15.88
C GLU A 165 -5.23 0.62 15.67
N ARG A 166 -5.63 0.24 14.44
CA ARG A 166 -6.00 -1.13 14.08
C ARG A 166 -4.81 -2.10 14.23
N THR A 167 -3.65 -1.73 13.70
CA THR A 167 -2.42 -2.53 13.81
C THR A 167 -2.06 -2.78 15.27
N ASN A 168 -2.05 -1.72 16.09
CA ASN A 168 -1.75 -1.83 17.52
C ASN A 168 -2.76 -2.72 18.25
N ALA A 169 -4.04 -2.66 17.90
CA ALA A 169 -5.06 -3.52 18.51
C ALA A 169 -4.79 -5.01 18.23
N VAL A 170 -4.36 -5.35 17.00
CA VAL A 170 -3.97 -6.71 16.65
C VAL A 170 -2.74 -7.14 17.44
N GLU A 171 -1.68 -6.33 17.43
CA GLU A 171 -0.43 -6.65 18.12
C GLU A 171 -0.65 -6.87 19.64
N GLN A 172 -1.47 -6.03 20.27
CA GLN A 172 -1.82 -6.20 21.70
C GLN A 172 -2.62 -7.49 21.95
N ALA A 173 -3.55 -7.84 21.07
CA ALA A 173 -4.35 -9.05 21.20
C ALA A 173 -3.52 -10.33 21.10
N VAL A 174 -2.53 -10.36 20.19
CA VAL A 174 -1.68 -11.54 19.96
C VAL A 174 -0.45 -11.60 20.87
N LYS A 175 -0.02 -10.48 21.46
CA LYS A 175 1.17 -10.38 22.30
C LYS A 175 1.27 -11.45 23.42
N PRO A 176 0.17 -11.80 24.16
CA PRO A 176 0.23 -12.84 25.17
C PRO A 176 0.21 -14.26 24.62
N LYS A 177 0.10 -14.44 23.30
CA LYS A 177 -0.02 -15.76 22.66
C LYS A 177 1.35 -16.31 22.30
N LYS A 178 1.47 -17.65 22.31
CA LYS A 178 2.67 -18.31 21.77
C LYS A 178 2.69 -18.10 20.25
N PRO A 179 3.82 -17.61 19.68
CA PRO A 179 3.93 -17.47 18.23
C PRO A 179 3.73 -18.81 17.50
N VAL A 180 2.94 -18.77 16.44
CA VAL A 180 2.65 -19.94 15.59
C VAL A 180 3.70 -20.04 14.50
N ARG A 181 4.30 -21.22 14.30
CA ARG A 181 5.26 -21.48 13.21
C ARG A 181 4.49 -21.58 11.88
N VAL A 182 4.73 -20.62 10.98
CA VAL A 182 3.96 -20.46 9.73
C VAL A 182 4.84 -20.65 8.51
N PHE A 183 4.37 -21.41 7.55
CA PHE A 183 4.88 -21.41 6.17
C PHE A 183 3.94 -20.61 5.28
N TYR A 184 4.48 -19.62 4.58
CA TYR A 184 3.75 -18.87 3.56
C TYR A 184 4.07 -19.47 2.19
N GLN A 185 3.10 -20.08 1.53
CA GLN A 185 3.30 -20.72 0.24
C GLN A 185 2.83 -19.79 -0.88
N VAL A 186 3.77 -19.23 -1.66
CA VAL A 186 3.47 -18.41 -2.85
C VAL A 186 3.02 -19.28 -4.02
N SER A 187 3.74 -20.38 -4.26
CA SER A 187 3.38 -21.39 -5.27
C SER A 187 3.80 -22.78 -4.80
N GLY A 188 3.18 -23.82 -5.35
CA GLY A 188 3.45 -25.20 -4.96
C GLY A 188 4.48 -25.92 -5.83
N GLU A 189 4.55 -25.60 -7.15
CA GLU A 189 5.45 -26.22 -8.12
C GLU A 189 5.87 -25.19 -9.19
N PRO A 190 7.13 -24.73 -9.17
CA PRO A 190 8.10 -24.91 -8.11
C PRO A 190 7.67 -24.24 -6.80
N LEU A 191 8.14 -24.76 -5.66
CA LEU A 191 7.80 -24.21 -4.36
C LEU A 191 8.51 -22.89 -4.13
N TYR A 192 7.74 -21.80 -3.98
CA TYR A 192 8.20 -20.48 -3.56
C TYR A 192 7.56 -20.07 -2.24
N THR A 193 8.29 -19.32 -1.45
CA THR A 193 7.85 -18.84 -0.13
C THR A 193 8.19 -17.37 0.08
N ALA A 194 7.72 -16.79 1.19
CA ALA A 194 8.15 -15.47 1.64
C ALA A 194 9.46 -15.59 2.42
N GLY A 195 10.49 -14.89 1.97
CA GLY A 195 11.76 -14.78 2.66
C GLY A 195 11.82 -13.55 3.58
N ARG A 196 13.04 -13.25 4.05
CA ARG A 196 13.31 -12.16 5.00
C ARG A 196 12.85 -10.79 4.48
N ASP A 197 13.03 -10.56 3.19
CA ASP A 197 12.83 -9.24 2.59
C ASP A 197 11.41 -9.07 2.01
N ALA A 198 10.52 -10.05 2.21
CA ALA A 198 9.13 -9.96 1.78
C ALA A 198 8.30 -9.11 2.75
N PHE A 199 7.51 -8.20 2.22
CA PHE A 199 6.56 -7.39 2.99
C PHE A 199 5.66 -8.23 3.91
N VAL A 200 5.13 -9.35 3.39
CA VAL A 200 4.24 -10.25 4.16
C VAL A 200 4.93 -10.86 5.38
N THR A 201 6.25 -10.93 5.41
CA THR A 201 7.00 -11.42 6.57
C THR A 201 6.85 -10.48 7.78
N ASP A 202 6.77 -9.15 7.57
CA ASP A 202 6.40 -8.21 8.65
C ASP A 202 4.96 -8.41 9.11
N LEU A 203 4.01 -8.60 8.17
CA LEU A 203 2.62 -8.91 8.54
C LEU A 203 2.50 -10.18 9.38
N MET A 204 3.20 -11.27 8.99
CA MET A 204 3.24 -12.51 9.76
C MET A 204 3.73 -12.26 11.19
N ARG A 205 4.85 -11.56 11.35
CA ARG A 205 5.41 -11.22 12.66
C ARG A 205 4.42 -10.44 13.53
N ARG A 206 3.77 -9.41 12.98
CA ARG A 206 2.77 -8.59 13.68
C ARG A 206 1.50 -9.37 14.02
N ALA A 207 1.15 -10.37 13.22
CA ALA A 207 0.03 -11.29 13.46
C ALA A 207 0.33 -12.36 14.52
N GLY A 208 1.49 -12.36 15.17
CA GLY A 208 1.90 -13.37 16.14
C GLY A 208 2.36 -14.68 15.51
N ALA A 209 2.82 -14.65 14.26
CA ALA A 209 3.46 -15.77 13.58
C ALA A 209 4.98 -15.71 13.69
N LEU A 210 5.59 -16.90 13.62
CA LEU A 210 7.01 -17.10 13.37
C LEU A 210 7.15 -17.73 11.98
N SER A 211 7.53 -16.92 10.98
CA SER A 211 7.80 -17.47 9.64
C SER A 211 8.96 -18.45 9.71
N VAL A 212 8.75 -19.66 9.20
CA VAL A 212 9.81 -20.68 9.16
C VAL A 212 10.88 -20.41 8.09
N THR A 213 10.70 -19.36 7.32
CA THR A 213 11.59 -18.92 6.23
C THR A 213 12.06 -17.47 6.39
N ALA A 214 11.86 -16.86 7.58
CA ALA A 214 12.23 -15.48 7.86
C ALA A 214 13.73 -15.18 7.73
N ASP A 215 14.60 -16.18 7.87
CA ASP A 215 16.05 -16.03 7.78
C ASP A 215 16.57 -16.16 6.34
N ILE A 216 15.72 -16.57 5.39
CA ILE A 216 16.13 -16.79 4.01
C ILE A 216 16.20 -15.43 3.29
N PRO A 217 17.35 -15.09 2.68
CA PRO A 217 17.49 -13.85 1.93
C PRO A 217 16.57 -13.78 0.70
N GLY A 218 16.18 -12.58 0.32
CA GLY A 218 15.27 -12.29 -0.79
C GLY A 218 13.81 -12.25 -0.34
N ALA A 219 12.98 -11.63 -1.19
CA ALA A 219 11.54 -11.53 -0.92
C ALA A 219 10.81 -12.84 -1.24
N TRP A 220 11.13 -13.46 -2.37
CA TRP A 220 10.41 -14.64 -2.89
C TRP A 220 11.38 -15.75 -3.29
N PRO A 221 12.10 -16.35 -2.32
CA PRO A 221 13.05 -17.42 -2.61
C PRO A 221 12.34 -18.72 -3.02
N LYS A 222 12.99 -19.44 -3.94
CA LYS A 222 12.68 -20.85 -4.18
C LYS A 222 13.07 -21.66 -2.95
N TYR A 223 12.22 -22.59 -2.54
CA TYR A 223 12.43 -23.41 -1.35
C TYR A 223 12.43 -24.89 -1.70
N SER A 224 13.33 -25.68 -1.09
CA SER A 224 13.38 -27.10 -1.39
C SER A 224 12.26 -27.88 -0.68
N ASN A 225 11.78 -28.94 -1.30
CA ASN A 225 10.77 -29.82 -0.72
C ASN A 225 11.25 -30.46 0.58
N GLU A 226 12.54 -30.83 0.66
CA GLU A 226 13.16 -31.43 1.85
C GLU A 226 13.20 -30.42 3.00
N SER A 227 13.59 -29.18 2.72
CA SER A 227 13.58 -28.09 3.72
C SER A 227 12.17 -27.76 4.19
N ALA A 228 11.18 -27.77 3.30
CA ALA A 228 9.79 -27.52 3.65
C ALA A 228 9.23 -28.62 4.58
N LEU A 229 9.54 -29.87 4.30
CA LEU A 229 9.18 -31.00 5.17
C LEU A 229 9.86 -30.88 6.54
N ALA A 230 11.18 -30.58 6.57
CA ALA A 230 11.96 -30.42 7.79
C ALA A 230 11.52 -29.22 8.65
N ALA A 231 10.98 -28.17 8.04
CA ALA A 231 10.51 -26.97 8.72
C ALA A 231 9.31 -27.25 9.66
N ARG A 232 8.53 -28.33 9.42
CA ARG A 232 7.38 -28.75 10.24
C ARG A 232 6.48 -27.57 10.67
N PRO A 233 5.89 -26.81 9.76
CA PRO A 233 5.04 -25.68 10.10
C PRO A 233 3.79 -26.12 10.88
N GLU A 234 3.37 -25.29 11.85
CA GLU A 234 2.14 -25.47 12.63
C GLU A 234 0.91 -24.86 11.92
N ALA A 235 1.14 -23.96 10.96
CA ALA A 235 0.12 -23.42 10.06
C ALA A 235 0.72 -23.13 8.69
N ILE A 236 -0.13 -23.16 7.66
CA ILE A 236 0.20 -22.73 6.29
C ILE A 236 -0.74 -21.61 5.87
N ILE A 237 -0.19 -20.55 5.29
CA ILE A 237 -0.95 -19.50 4.64
C ILE A 237 -0.81 -19.64 3.14
N LEU A 238 -1.96 -19.70 2.45
CA LEU A 238 -2.08 -19.71 1.00
C LEU A 238 -2.70 -18.38 0.57
N PRO A 239 -2.00 -17.54 -0.21
CA PRO A 239 -2.65 -16.41 -0.86
C PRO A 239 -3.73 -16.92 -1.82
N SER A 240 -4.91 -16.32 -1.78
CA SER A 240 -6.05 -16.77 -2.58
C SER A 240 -6.90 -15.59 -3.04
N GLY A 241 -7.54 -15.73 -4.18
CA GLY A 241 -8.31 -14.62 -4.77
C GLY A 241 -7.40 -13.49 -5.27
N GLY A 242 -7.97 -12.29 -5.42
CA GLY A 242 -7.23 -11.14 -5.91
C GLY A 242 -6.64 -11.35 -7.30
N SER A 243 -5.49 -10.74 -7.56
CA SER A 243 -4.81 -10.81 -8.87
C SER A 243 -4.14 -12.16 -9.15
N MET A 244 -3.84 -12.96 -8.13
CA MET A 244 -3.22 -14.29 -8.28
C MET A 244 -4.23 -15.39 -8.60
N GLY A 245 -5.53 -15.12 -8.44
CA GLY A 245 -6.59 -16.07 -8.72
C GLY A 245 -6.54 -17.32 -7.83
N GLU A 246 -7.14 -18.43 -8.31
CA GLU A 246 -7.13 -19.72 -7.59
C GLU A 246 -5.91 -20.61 -7.92
N ALA A 247 -4.99 -20.14 -8.74
CA ALA A 247 -3.89 -20.95 -9.28
C ALA A 247 -3.02 -21.63 -8.20
N ASN A 248 -2.96 -21.08 -6.99
CA ASN A 248 -2.13 -21.58 -5.90
C ASN A 248 -2.93 -22.10 -4.69
N SER A 249 -4.18 -22.51 -4.90
CA SER A 249 -5.10 -22.88 -3.82
C SER A 249 -4.78 -24.22 -3.12
N ASN A 250 -3.83 -25.00 -3.62
CA ASN A 250 -3.49 -26.32 -3.10
C ASN A 250 -2.15 -26.31 -2.36
N VAL A 251 -2.11 -27.01 -1.22
CA VAL A 251 -0.89 -27.22 -0.47
C VAL A 251 0.11 -28.05 -1.30
N ALA A 252 1.37 -27.60 -1.35
CA ALA A 252 2.47 -28.31 -2.00
C ALA A 252 2.60 -29.75 -1.46
N GLU A 253 2.95 -30.69 -2.34
CA GLU A 253 3.10 -32.12 -1.99
C GLU A 253 4.00 -32.32 -0.76
N ALA A 254 5.13 -31.61 -0.72
CA ALA A 254 6.08 -31.69 0.40
C ALA A 254 5.50 -31.29 1.75
N LEU A 255 4.43 -30.50 1.79
CA LEU A 255 3.79 -30.01 3.01
C LEU A 255 2.57 -30.81 3.45
N ARG A 256 2.11 -31.79 2.64
CA ARG A 256 0.88 -32.57 2.95
C ARG A 256 0.96 -33.36 4.25
N GLN A 257 2.14 -33.77 4.69
CA GLN A 257 2.38 -34.48 5.95
C GLN A 257 2.81 -33.55 7.09
N SER A 258 2.75 -32.23 6.90
CA SER A 258 3.12 -31.25 7.93
C SER A 258 2.09 -31.23 9.08
N PRO A 259 2.49 -30.85 10.29
CA PRO A 259 1.54 -30.64 11.40
C PRO A 259 0.40 -29.70 11.05
N ALA A 260 0.65 -28.70 10.22
CA ALA A 260 -0.34 -27.74 9.75
C ALA A 260 -1.49 -28.45 8.98
N VAL A 261 -1.18 -29.31 8.04
CA VAL A 261 -2.19 -30.04 7.24
C VAL A 261 -2.91 -31.07 8.09
N LEU A 262 -2.18 -31.86 8.89
CA LEU A 262 -2.79 -32.89 9.74
C LEU A 262 -3.74 -32.32 10.80
N GLN A 263 -3.55 -31.06 11.21
CA GLN A 263 -4.41 -30.34 12.16
C GLN A 263 -5.44 -29.43 11.50
N GLY A 264 -5.54 -29.42 10.16
CA GLY A 264 -6.48 -28.56 9.44
C GLY A 264 -6.16 -27.06 9.52
N ARG A 265 -4.90 -26.68 9.81
CA ARG A 265 -4.47 -25.30 9.97
C ARG A 265 -3.86 -24.75 8.67
N VAL A 266 -4.64 -24.83 7.61
CA VAL A 266 -4.32 -24.24 6.30
C VAL A 266 -5.30 -23.13 6.04
N TYR A 267 -4.80 -21.91 5.95
CA TYR A 267 -5.61 -20.71 5.85
C TYR A 267 -5.46 -20.05 4.50
N LYS A 268 -6.56 -19.75 3.85
CA LYS A 268 -6.61 -18.96 2.64
C LYS A 268 -6.89 -17.50 3.01
N ILE A 269 -6.02 -16.59 2.59
CA ILE A 269 -6.14 -15.16 2.85
C ILE A 269 -6.05 -14.42 1.53
N ASN A 270 -6.81 -13.33 1.40
CA ASN A 270 -6.85 -12.56 0.16
C ASN A 270 -5.45 -12.04 -0.21
N ASP A 271 -4.99 -12.42 -1.42
CA ASP A 271 -3.66 -12.06 -1.92
C ASP A 271 -3.48 -10.53 -2.01
N ASP A 272 -4.50 -9.80 -2.46
CA ASP A 272 -4.44 -8.34 -2.56
C ASP A 272 -4.19 -7.65 -1.20
N HIS A 273 -4.57 -8.29 -0.09
CA HIS A 273 -4.32 -7.79 1.25
C HIS A 273 -2.90 -8.11 1.75
N LEU A 274 -2.27 -9.14 1.19
CA LEU A 274 -0.94 -9.62 1.62
C LEU A 274 0.19 -9.15 0.70
N ALA A 275 -0.07 -9.06 -0.60
CA ALA A 275 0.96 -8.79 -1.61
C ALA A 275 0.96 -7.35 -2.14
N ARG A 276 -0.06 -6.53 -1.83
CA ARG A 276 -0.14 -5.12 -2.21
C ARG A 276 0.13 -4.22 -1.00
N PRO A 277 1.37 -3.72 -0.80
CA PRO A 277 1.71 -2.87 0.35
C PRO A 277 0.95 -1.53 0.32
N GLY A 278 -0.24 -1.51 0.87
CA GLY A 278 -1.18 -0.40 0.83
C GLY A 278 -2.15 -0.38 2.02
N PRO A 279 -3.19 0.45 2.00
CA PRO A 279 -4.12 0.58 3.13
C PRO A 279 -4.78 -0.74 3.56
N ARG A 280 -5.07 -1.64 2.58
CA ARG A 280 -5.70 -2.95 2.84
C ARG A 280 -4.76 -3.99 3.46
N SER A 281 -3.45 -3.72 3.55
CA SER A 281 -2.53 -4.62 4.25
C SER A 281 -2.88 -4.81 5.73
N VAL A 282 -3.54 -3.83 6.35
CA VAL A 282 -4.04 -3.96 7.73
C VAL A 282 -5.23 -4.93 7.79
N ASP A 283 -6.06 -5.02 6.73
CA ASP A 283 -7.11 -6.05 6.65
C ASP A 283 -6.47 -7.45 6.61
N GLY A 284 -5.41 -7.63 5.78
CA GLY A 284 -4.63 -8.87 5.74
C GLY A 284 -3.99 -9.25 7.07
N LEU A 285 -3.46 -8.27 7.80
CA LEU A 285 -2.93 -8.46 9.15
C LEU A 285 -4.02 -8.97 10.11
N GLU A 286 -5.21 -8.36 10.11
CA GLU A 286 -6.34 -8.76 10.94
C GLU A 286 -6.84 -10.16 10.59
N GLU A 287 -7.00 -10.48 9.29
CA GLU A 287 -7.39 -11.81 8.81
C GLU A 287 -6.41 -12.88 9.28
N MET A 288 -5.11 -12.63 9.10
CA MET A 288 -4.05 -13.53 9.51
C MET A 288 -4.03 -13.77 11.02
N ALA A 289 -4.11 -12.70 11.81
CA ALA A 289 -4.11 -12.79 13.26
C ALA A 289 -5.32 -13.57 13.80
N ARG A 290 -6.51 -13.35 13.23
CA ARG A 290 -7.72 -14.10 13.59
C ARG A 290 -7.64 -15.58 13.20
N ALA A 291 -7.02 -15.89 12.06
CA ALA A 291 -6.82 -17.28 11.62
C ALA A 291 -5.85 -18.03 12.54
N LEU A 292 -4.76 -17.38 12.91
CA LEU A 292 -3.71 -18.00 13.73
C LEU A 292 -4.07 -18.08 15.22
N HIS A 293 -4.77 -17.06 15.75
CA HIS A 293 -5.07 -16.87 17.17
C HIS A 293 -6.57 -16.54 17.40
N PRO A 294 -7.53 -17.40 16.98
CA PRO A 294 -8.96 -17.09 17.04
C PRO A 294 -9.45 -16.77 18.45
N ASP A 295 -8.80 -17.35 19.46
CA ASP A 295 -9.13 -17.14 20.88
C ASP A 295 -8.68 -15.76 21.42
N ALA A 296 -7.77 -15.05 20.72
CA ALA A 296 -7.38 -13.69 21.07
C ALA A 296 -8.46 -12.66 20.72
N PHE A 297 -9.41 -13.00 19.85
CA PHE A 297 -10.45 -12.12 19.31
C PHE A 297 -11.88 -12.55 19.69
N ARG A 298 -12.01 -13.60 20.49
CA ARG A 298 -13.33 -13.97 21.10
C ARG A 298 -13.61 -13.00 22.24
N LYS A 299 -14.74 -12.31 22.15
CA LYS A 299 -15.28 -11.50 23.24
C LYS A 299 -16.02 -12.40 24.23
#